data_4b0900354687a6260d02b96188bfa9a5
#
_entry.id   4b0900354687a6260d02b96188bfa9a5
#
_cell.length_a   1.000
_cell.length_b   1.000
_cell.length_c   1.000
_cell.angle_alpha   90.00
_cell.angle_beta   90.00
_cell.angle_gamma   90.00
#
_symmetry.space_group_name_H-M   'P 1'
#
loop_
_entity.id
_entity.type
_entity.pdbx_description
1 polymer ?
#
loop_
_entity_poly.entity_id
_entity_poly.type
_entity_poly.pdbx_seq_one_letter_code
_entity_poly.pdbx_strand_id
1 'polypeptide(L)'
;RSTPIKSSAASDVYKRQTTYFIPGSGQTLQGNVYSNYNDRWTEENSSQDVFWPRLSEEPNRQNYRSSTWWKKNMRFLRLKTLELGYTLPKMITEKIHSKSVRFYVSGNNLFCFSPFKLWDPELDTDTGLRYPAMRSVMFGVDLNF
;
A
#
# COMPACT_ATOMS: atom_id res chain seq x y z
N ARG A 1 20.03 -31.51 -17.98
CA ARG A 1 20.21 -30.12 -17.50
C ARG A 1 18.88 -29.62 -16.98
N SER A 2 18.84 -29.30 -15.70
CA SER A 2 17.67 -28.66 -15.10
C SER A 2 17.43 -27.31 -15.75
N THR A 3 16.21 -27.06 -16.18
CA THR A 3 15.77 -25.75 -16.69
C THR A 3 15.76 -24.75 -15.53
N PRO A 4 16.38 -23.58 -15.68
CA PRO A 4 16.44 -22.64 -14.60
C PRO A 4 15.08 -22.02 -14.33
N ILE A 5 14.64 -22.04 -13.07
CA ILE A 5 13.58 -21.17 -12.58
C ILE A 5 14.13 -19.75 -12.63
N LYS A 6 13.47 -18.86 -13.36
CA LYS A 6 13.78 -17.44 -13.36
C LYS A 6 12.83 -16.72 -12.43
N SER A 7 13.37 -15.92 -11.53
CA SER A 7 12.60 -15.02 -10.68
C SER A 7 13.13 -13.60 -10.80
N SER A 8 12.24 -12.64 -10.78
CA SER A 8 12.58 -11.22 -10.69
C SER A 8 11.72 -10.54 -9.64
N ALA A 9 12.28 -9.61 -8.92
CA ALA A 9 11.57 -8.82 -7.94
C ALA A 9 12.01 -7.36 -8.01
N ALA A 10 11.07 -6.45 -7.95
CA ALA A 10 11.32 -5.03 -7.79
C ALA A 10 10.61 -4.54 -6.53
N SER A 11 11.33 -3.76 -5.74
CA SER A 11 10.79 -3.15 -4.52
C SER A 11 11.06 -1.66 -4.50
N ASP A 12 10.22 -0.93 -3.80
CA ASP A 12 10.34 0.50 -3.62
C ASP A 12 10.37 0.85 -2.14
N VAL A 13 11.29 1.71 -1.73
CA VAL A 13 11.44 2.19 -0.36
C VAL A 13 11.35 3.71 -0.36
N TYR A 14 10.37 4.24 0.34
CA TYR A 14 10.16 5.67 0.40
C TYR A 14 10.04 6.17 1.84
N LYS A 15 10.71 7.29 2.13
CA LYS A 15 10.63 7.98 3.44
C LYS A 15 9.92 9.30 3.24
N ARG A 16 8.67 9.36 3.63
CA ARG A 16 7.86 10.56 3.55
C ARG A 16 7.16 10.86 4.87
N GLN A 17 7.07 12.14 5.20
CA GLN A 17 6.22 12.65 6.24
C GLN A 17 5.15 13.53 5.61
N THR A 18 3.92 13.43 6.09
CA THR A 18 2.82 14.28 5.65
C THR A 18 2.06 14.85 6.84
N THR A 19 1.32 15.90 6.58
CA THR A 19 0.32 16.45 7.51
C THR A 19 -1.06 16.27 6.90
N TYR A 20 -2.07 16.06 7.72
CA TYR A 20 -3.46 15.98 7.28
C TYR A 20 -4.42 16.60 8.29
N PHE A 21 -5.63 16.86 7.84
CA PHE A 21 -6.64 17.55 8.62
C PHE A 21 -7.58 16.57 9.32
N ILE A 22 -8.16 17.05 10.42
CA ILE A 22 -9.22 16.32 11.13
C ILE A 22 -10.47 16.31 10.24
N PRO A 23 -11.13 15.16 10.07
CA PRO A 23 -12.43 15.08 9.41
C PRO A 23 -13.48 15.88 10.17
N GLY A 24 -14.41 16.49 9.47
CA GLY A 24 -15.48 17.26 10.07
C GLY A 24 -15.16 18.73 10.33
N SER A 25 -14.00 19.21 9.93
CA SER A 25 -13.56 20.60 10.11
C SER A 25 -14.18 21.61 9.14
N GLY A 26 -15.38 21.37 8.65
CA GLY A 26 -16.03 22.24 7.65
C GLY A 26 -15.55 22.04 6.21
N GLN A 27 -14.78 21.00 5.97
CA GLN A 27 -14.24 20.63 4.66
C GLN A 27 -15.11 19.55 3.98
N THR A 28 -14.71 19.14 2.79
CA THR A 28 -15.43 18.20 1.91
C THR A 28 -15.80 16.85 2.54
N LEU A 29 -15.17 16.47 3.66
CA LEU A 29 -15.40 15.21 4.38
C LEU A 29 -16.27 15.39 5.64
N GLN A 30 -17.01 16.46 5.76
CA GLN A 30 -17.89 16.70 6.88
C GLN A 30 -18.88 15.54 7.04
N GLY A 31 -18.93 14.96 8.24
CA GLY A 31 -19.77 13.80 8.55
C GLY A 31 -19.13 12.43 8.30
N ASN A 32 -17.98 12.36 7.63
CA ASN A 32 -17.23 11.12 7.48
C ASN A 32 -16.26 10.91 8.66
N VAL A 33 -16.14 9.67 9.11
CA VAL A 33 -15.28 9.28 10.22
C VAL A 33 -14.29 8.22 9.76
N TYR A 34 -13.03 8.39 10.11
CA TYR A 34 -12.01 7.36 9.81
C TYR A 34 -12.18 6.12 10.70
N SER A 35 -11.77 4.97 10.20
CA SER A 35 -11.88 3.68 10.89
C SER A 35 -11.15 3.64 12.25
N ASN A 36 -10.12 4.47 12.44
CA ASN A 36 -9.37 4.59 13.68
C ASN A 36 -9.85 5.72 14.59
N TYR A 37 -11.10 6.19 14.43
CA TYR A 37 -11.68 7.27 15.22
C TYR A 37 -11.64 7.03 16.74
N ASN A 38 -11.68 5.78 17.18
CA ASN A 38 -11.58 5.42 18.59
C ASN A 38 -10.19 5.66 19.19
N ASP A 39 -9.15 5.79 18.36
CA ASP A 39 -7.80 6.14 18.78
C ASP A 39 -7.68 7.67 18.96
N ARG A 40 -8.44 8.19 19.91
CA ARG A 40 -8.49 9.62 20.27
C ARG A 40 -8.23 9.83 21.74
N TRP A 41 -7.82 11.04 22.09
CA TRP A 41 -7.71 11.45 23.47
C TRP A 41 -9.11 11.56 24.11
N THR A 42 -9.29 10.93 25.25
CA THR A 42 -10.48 11.04 26.11
C THR A 42 -10.04 11.22 27.56
N GLU A 43 -10.94 11.62 28.42
CA GLU A 43 -10.64 11.75 29.87
C GLU A 43 -10.30 10.40 30.50
N GLU A 44 -10.87 9.32 29.99
CA GLU A 44 -10.58 7.95 30.41
C GLU A 44 -9.24 7.45 29.84
N ASN A 45 -8.89 7.88 28.63
CA ASN A 45 -7.62 7.58 27.96
C ASN A 45 -6.87 8.87 27.66
N SER A 46 -6.24 9.44 28.68
CA SER A 46 -5.49 10.70 28.62
C SER A 46 -4.08 10.56 28.02
N SER A 47 -3.81 9.48 27.31
CA SER A 47 -2.51 9.25 26.64
C SER A 47 -2.24 10.32 25.60
N GLN A 48 -0.98 10.76 25.52
CA GLN A 48 -0.48 11.63 24.44
C GLN A 48 -0.10 10.83 23.18
N ASP A 49 -0.06 9.49 23.28
CA ASP A 49 0.28 8.58 22.19
C ASP A 49 -0.98 8.07 21.47
N VAL A 50 -1.92 8.96 21.24
CA VAL A 50 -3.15 8.69 20.46
C VAL A 50 -3.08 9.41 19.12
N PHE A 51 -3.84 8.91 18.15
CA PHE A 51 -3.84 9.45 16.80
C PHE A 51 -4.59 10.77 16.70
N TRP A 52 -5.79 10.86 17.32
CA TRP A 52 -6.67 12.01 17.26
C TRP A 52 -6.64 12.81 18.55
N PRO A 53 -6.70 14.14 18.49
CA PRO A 53 -6.87 14.97 19.68
C PRO A 53 -8.27 14.81 20.28
N ARG A 54 -8.49 15.45 21.43
CA ARG A 54 -9.81 15.55 22.06
C ARG A 54 -10.81 16.17 21.09
N LEU A 55 -11.97 15.57 21.00
CA LEU A 55 -13.13 16.16 20.32
C LEU A 55 -13.78 17.22 21.20
N SER A 56 -14.24 18.29 20.57
CA SER A 56 -15.02 19.35 21.21
C SER A 56 -16.22 19.69 20.31
N GLU A 57 -17.31 20.10 20.91
CA GLU A 57 -18.50 20.57 20.18
C GLU A 57 -18.16 21.82 19.35
N GLU A 58 -17.37 22.73 19.94
CA GLU A 58 -16.87 23.90 19.25
C GLU A 58 -15.51 23.61 18.58
N PRO A 59 -15.29 24.12 17.34
CA PRO A 59 -14.04 23.94 16.63
C PRO A 59 -12.86 24.53 17.39
N ASN A 60 -11.97 23.70 17.88
CA ASN A 60 -10.73 24.17 18.49
C ASN A 60 -9.71 24.55 17.39
N ARG A 61 -9.57 25.83 17.12
CA ARG A 61 -8.67 26.35 16.07
C ARG A 61 -7.21 25.90 16.22
N GLN A 62 -6.76 25.58 17.43
CA GLN A 62 -5.39 25.07 17.65
C GLN A 62 -5.21 23.68 17.06
N ASN A 63 -6.25 22.84 17.08
CA ASN A 63 -6.20 21.51 16.51
C ASN A 63 -6.05 21.51 14.97
N TYR A 64 -6.35 22.63 14.30
CA TYR A 64 -6.23 22.75 12.83
C TYR A 64 -4.92 23.36 12.37
N ARG A 65 -4.05 23.78 13.29
CA ARG A 65 -2.75 24.34 12.92
C ARG A 65 -1.77 23.22 12.58
N SER A 66 -0.95 23.46 11.57
CA SER A 66 0.17 22.58 11.24
C SER A 66 1.09 22.45 12.45
N SER A 67 1.23 21.24 12.95
CA SER A 67 2.01 20.93 14.15
C SER A 67 2.69 19.57 14.00
N THR A 68 3.59 19.27 14.92
CA THR A 68 4.24 17.94 14.98
C THR A 68 3.24 16.82 15.23
N TRP A 69 2.09 17.10 15.86
CA TRP A 69 1.00 16.15 16.05
C TRP A 69 0.49 15.58 14.72
N TRP A 70 0.32 16.44 13.72
CA TRP A 70 -0.20 16.07 12.41
C TRP A 70 0.85 15.52 11.45
N LYS A 71 2.13 15.59 11.82
CA LYS A 71 3.18 14.96 11.04
C LYS A 71 3.23 13.47 11.30
N LYS A 72 2.77 12.68 10.34
CA LYS A 72 2.80 11.21 10.42
C LYS A 72 3.87 10.65 9.51
N ASN A 73 4.50 9.57 9.97
CA ASN A 73 5.56 8.90 9.24
C ASN A 73 4.93 7.99 8.16
N MET A 74 5.09 8.34 6.92
CA MET A 74 4.57 7.62 5.76
C MET A 74 5.66 6.82 5.04
N ARG A 75 6.74 6.47 5.71
CA ARG A 75 7.72 5.56 5.11
C ARG A 75 7.06 4.24 4.76
N PHE A 76 7.45 3.66 3.65
CA PHE A 76 6.95 2.35 3.26
C PHE A 76 8.01 1.55 2.49
N LEU A 77 7.83 0.25 2.51
CA LEU A 77 8.50 -0.73 1.67
C LEU A 77 7.42 -1.48 0.90
N ARG A 78 7.48 -1.44 -0.43
CA ARG A 78 6.51 -2.11 -1.30
C ARG A 78 7.21 -3.11 -2.22
N LEU A 79 6.68 -4.32 -2.27
CA LEU A 79 7.01 -5.29 -3.31
C LEU A 79 6.14 -5.01 -4.53
N LYS A 80 6.72 -4.26 -5.49
CA LYS A 80 5.98 -3.81 -6.68
C LYS A 80 5.74 -4.91 -7.67
N THR A 81 6.77 -5.69 -7.99
CA THR A 81 6.65 -6.76 -8.98
C THR A 81 7.44 -7.97 -8.51
N LEU A 82 6.82 -9.12 -8.61
CA LEU A 82 7.45 -10.41 -8.43
C LEU A 82 7.00 -11.31 -9.57
N GLU A 83 7.95 -11.86 -10.31
CA GLU A 83 7.69 -12.83 -11.37
C GLU A 83 8.46 -14.11 -11.09
N LEU A 84 7.77 -15.22 -11.20
CA LEU A 84 8.33 -16.57 -11.16
C LEU A 84 7.99 -17.27 -12.47
N GLY A 85 8.99 -17.73 -13.20
CA GLY A 85 8.80 -18.42 -14.48
C GLY A 85 9.55 -19.73 -14.53
N TYR A 86 8.90 -20.75 -15.09
CA TYR A 86 9.47 -22.06 -15.34
C TYR A 86 9.38 -22.42 -16.83
N THR A 87 10.51 -22.71 -17.43
CA THR A 87 10.59 -23.14 -18.83
C THR A 87 10.71 -24.66 -18.89
N LEU A 88 9.86 -25.30 -19.69
CA LEU A 88 9.88 -26.74 -19.85
C LEU A 88 11.19 -27.24 -20.48
N PRO A 89 11.65 -28.43 -20.05
CA PRO A 89 12.81 -29.10 -20.71
C PRO A 89 12.52 -29.42 -22.16
N LYS A 90 13.55 -29.38 -22.99
CA LYS A 90 13.46 -29.72 -24.43
C LYS A 90 12.83 -31.07 -24.73
N MET A 91 13.09 -32.08 -23.91
CA MET A 91 12.50 -33.41 -24.03
C MET A 91 10.96 -33.40 -24.03
N ILE A 92 10.35 -32.46 -23.35
CA ILE A 92 8.88 -32.30 -23.32
C ILE A 92 8.41 -31.42 -24.47
N THR A 93 9.12 -30.32 -24.77
CA THR A 93 8.73 -29.39 -25.83
C THR A 93 8.82 -30.01 -27.22
N GLU A 94 9.80 -30.89 -27.46
CA GLU A 94 9.94 -31.64 -28.72
C GLU A 94 8.73 -32.57 -28.98
N LYS A 95 8.16 -33.19 -27.92
CA LYS A 95 6.96 -34.03 -28.06
C LYS A 95 5.72 -33.28 -28.50
N ILE A 96 5.62 -32.00 -28.15
CA ILE A 96 4.49 -31.14 -28.54
C ILE A 96 4.81 -30.23 -29.73
N HIS A 97 5.90 -30.51 -30.46
CA HIS A 97 6.35 -29.76 -31.65
C HIS A 97 6.51 -28.23 -31.37
N SER A 98 6.95 -27.87 -30.16
CA SER A 98 7.19 -26.49 -29.76
C SER A 98 8.66 -26.27 -29.47
N LYS A 99 9.19 -25.10 -29.84
CA LYS A 99 10.58 -24.73 -29.54
C LYS A 99 10.78 -24.43 -28.06
N SER A 100 9.82 -23.81 -27.46
CA SER A 100 9.85 -23.54 -26.01
C SER A 100 8.46 -23.31 -25.44
N VAL A 101 8.26 -23.75 -24.21
CA VAL A 101 7.06 -23.46 -23.41
C VAL A 101 7.51 -22.94 -22.05
N ARG A 102 7.00 -21.78 -21.67
CA ARG A 102 7.29 -21.15 -20.37
C ARG A 102 5.97 -20.85 -19.67
N PHE A 103 5.84 -21.35 -18.45
CA PHE A 103 4.79 -20.94 -17.51
C PHE A 103 5.35 -19.87 -16.61
N TYR A 104 4.54 -18.84 -16.34
CA TYR A 104 4.93 -17.80 -15.38
C TYR A 104 3.76 -17.34 -14.52
N VAL A 105 4.09 -16.90 -13.33
CA VAL A 105 3.19 -16.20 -12.41
C VAL A 105 3.82 -14.86 -12.12
N SER A 106 3.08 -13.79 -12.35
CA SER A 106 3.50 -12.43 -12.06
C SER A 106 2.53 -11.78 -11.10
N GLY A 107 3.06 -11.14 -10.09
CA GLY A 107 2.28 -10.39 -9.12
C GLY A 107 2.74 -8.95 -9.00
N ASN A 108 1.79 -8.01 -8.97
CA ASN A 108 2.08 -6.60 -8.80
C ASN A 108 1.46 -6.07 -7.50
N ASN A 109 2.19 -5.17 -6.83
CA ASN A 109 1.79 -4.52 -5.59
C ASN A 109 1.39 -5.51 -4.48
N LEU A 110 2.11 -6.62 -4.36
CA LEU A 110 1.75 -7.75 -3.50
C LEU A 110 1.72 -7.37 -2.02
N PHE A 111 2.72 -6.64 -1.56
CA PHE A 111 2.87 -6.26 -0.15
C PHE A 111 3.31 -4.81 -0.04
N CYS A 112 2.76 -4.11 0.96
CA CYS A 112 3.20 -2.79 1.37
C CYS A 112 3.34 -2.77 2.90
N PHE A 113 4.54 -2.54 3.38
CA PHE A 113 4.84 -2.41 4.79
C PHE A 113 5.01 -0.92 5.11
N SER A 114 4.14 -0.38 5.96
CA SER A 114 4.17 1.00 6.40
C SER A 114 3.66 1.11 7.84
N PRO A 115 4.21 2.00 8.67
CA PRO A 115 3.62 2.35 9.95
C PRO A 115 2.29 3.12 9.80
N PHE A 116 2.09 3.78 8.65
CA PHE A 116 0.86 4.51 8.34
C PHE A 116 -0.21 3.54 7.82
N LYS A 117 -1.42 3.58 8.42
CA LYS A 117 -2.48 2.58 8.19
C LYS A 117 -3.81 3.15 7.68
N LEU A 118 -3.94 4.48 7.57
CA LEU A 118 -5.21 5.09 7.15
C LEU A 118 -5.50 4.89 5.66
N TRP A 119 -4.49 5.07 4.83
CA TRP A 119 -4.57 4.84 3.38
C TRP A 119 -3.21 4.40 2.83
N ASP A 120 -3.16 4.12 1.56
CA ASP A 120 -1.91 3.73 0.90
C ASP A 120 -0.91 4.90 0.92
N PRO A 121 0.29 4.72 1.51
CA PRO A 121 1.27 5.80 1.66
C PRO A 121 1.80 6.35 0.33
N GLU A 122 1.62 5.63 -0.78
CA GLU A 122 2.04 6.05 -2.12
C GLU A 122 1.05 7.00 -2.80
N LEU A 123 -0.16 7.16 -2.24
CA LEU A 123 -1.21 7.97 -2.87
C LEU A 123 -0.90 9.46 -2.99
N ASP A 124 0.06 9.98 -2.25
CA ASP A 124 0.41 11.40 -2.25
C ASP A 124 -0.81 12.33 -2.10
N THR A 125 -1.56 12.11 -1.03
CA THR A 125 -2.78 12.85 -0.72
C THR A 125 -2.84 13.20 0.76
N ASP A 126 -3.42 14.34 1.06
CA ASP A 126 -3.65 14.79 2.44
C ASP A 126 -4.98 14.28 3.00
N THR A 127 -5.86 13.75 2.16
CA THR A 127 -7.22 13.33 2.53
C THR A 127 -7.48 11.84 2.33
N GLY A 128 -6.59 11.11 1.65
CA GLY A 128 -6.80 9.71 1.30
C GLY A 128 -7.81 9.47 0.15
N LEU A 129 -8.32 10.54 -0.48
CA LEU A 129 -9.35 10.48 -1.52
C LEU A 129 -8.79 10.18 -2.91
N ARG A 130 -7.92 9.21 -3.02
CA ARG A 130 -7.41 8.72 -4.30
C ARG A 130 -7.53 7.22 -4.37
N TYR A 131 -7.57 6.70 -5.58
CA TYR A 131 -7.60 5.25 -5.80
C TYR A 131 -6.29 4.62 -5.35
N PRO A 132 -6.32 3.62 -4.45
CA PRO A 132 -5.13 2.92 -4.02
C PRO A 132 -4.56 2.06 -5.16
N ALA A 133 -3.25 1.81 -5.10
CA ALA A 133 -2.60 0.89 -6.02
C ALA A 133 -3.19 -0.52 -5.86
N MET A 134 -3.78 -1.04 -6.93
CA MET A 134 -4.42 -2.37 -6.90
C MET A 134 -3.37 -3.47 -6.86
N ARG A 135 -3.69 -4.51 -6.13
CA ARG A 135 -2.94 -5.76 -6.12
C ARG A 135 -3.44 -6.65 -7.26
N SER A 136 -2.53 -7.19 -8.05
CA SER A 136 -2.88 -8.13 -9.13
C SER A 136 -1.96 -9.32 -9.14
N VAL A 137 -2.51 -10.47 -9.54
CA VAL A 137 -1.76 -11.71 -9.79
C VAL A 137 -2.19 -12.20 -11.17
N MET A 138 -1.22 -12.47 -12.02
CA MET A 138 -1.41 -12.94 -13.39
C MET A 138 -0.72 -14.29 -13.57
N PHE A 139 -1.36 -15.17 -14.30
CA PHE A 139 -0.80 -16.44 -14.76
C PHE A 139 -0.70 -16.38 -16.28
N GLY A 140 0.43 -16.81 -16.81
CA GLY A 140 0.63 -16.79 -18.23
C GLY A 140 1.43 -17.98 -18.72
N VAL A 141 1.29 -18.24 -20.02
CA VAL A 141 2.02 -19.27 -20.75
C VAL A 141 2.55 -18.65 -22.03
N ASP A 142 3.86 -18.71 -22.21
CA ASP A 142 4.52 -18.33 -23.45
C ASP A 142 4.79 -19.59 -24.27
N LEU A 143 4.29 -19.63 -25.49
CA LEU A 143 4.48 -20.69 -26.46
C LEU A 143 5.25 -20.16 -27.66
N ASN A 144 6.32 -20.86 -28.02
CA ASN A 144 7.11 -20.56 -29.20
C ASN A 144 7.21 -21.82 -30.08
N PHE A 145 6.73 -21.71 -31.30
CA PHE A 145 6.70 -22.78 -32.29
C PHE A 145 7.81 -22.65 -33.31
#